data_e56cbd5a5baab4d5106385d43c7d4de6
#
_entry.id   e56cbd5a5baab4d5106385d43c7d4de6
#
_cell.length_a   1.000
_cell.length_b   1.000
_cell.length_c   1.000
_cell.angle_alpha   90.00
_cell.angle_beta   90.00
_cell.angle_gamma   90.00
#
_symmetry.space_group_name_H-M   'P 1'
#
loop_
_entity.id
_entity.type
_entity.pdbx_description
1 polymer ?
#
loop_
_entity_poly.entity_id
_entity_poly.type
_entity_poly.pdbx_seq_one_letter_code
_entity_poly.pdbx_strand_id
1 'polypeptide(L)'
;IQLLSNIKRVVTADFLDKETYGYVGDVSHIQTPILEQMLDNQMLPVLASIGYSKEGDMLNINADYLATAVAIALNAKKLVLMTDVKGVLENGEVLDSLTSKEFQEKIDQGIITGGMIPKIESAVNTVLAGVGEVLIGDNLVTGTSIIS
;
A
#
# COMPACT_ATOMS: atom_id res chain seq x y z
N ILE A 1 -22.34 20.68 2.69
CA ILE A 1 -21.93 20.27 4.05
C ILE A 1 -22.74 19.03 4.49
N GLN A 2 -23.96 18.85 4.02
CA GLN A 2 -24.80 17.68 4.37
C GLN A 2 -24.37 16.37 3.69
N LEU A 3 -23.54 16.41 2.65
CA LEU A 3 -22.99 15.24 1.97
C LEU A 3 -21.97 14.47 2.84
N LEU A 4 -21.29 15.11 3.78
CA LEU A 4 -20.26 14.48 4.60
C LEU A 4 -20.82 13.61 5.75
N SER A 5 -22.06 13.81 6.17
CA SER A 5 -22.66 13.05 7.28
C SER A 5 -23.13 11.64 6.87
N ASN A 6 -23.25 11.35 5.58
CA ASN A 6 -23.67 10.05 5.05
C ASN A 6 -22.53 9.29 4.31
N ILE A 7 -21.31 9.81 4.29
CA ILE A 7 -20.18 9.06 3.73
C ILE A 7 -19.87 7.93 4.71
N LYS A 8 -20.24 6.71 4.30
CA LYS A 8 -19.83 5.50 4.99
C LYS A 8 -18.30 5.49 5.05
N ARG A 9 -17.75 5.14 6.19
CA ARG A 9 -16.31 5.04 6.40
C ARG A 9 -15.72 4.05 5.40
N VAL A 10 -14.87 4.51 4.51
CA VAL A 10 -14.26 3.69 3.47
C VAL A 10 -13.29 2.68 4.08
N VAL A 11 -12.58 3.10 5.12
CA VAL A 11 -11.55 2.29 5.80
C VAL A 11 -11.99 2.00 7.22
N THR A 12 -12.19 0.74 7.55
CA THR A 12 -12.33 0.25 8.92
C THR A 12 -10.98 -0.32 9.37
N ALA A 13 -10.61 -0.06 10.61
CA ALA A 13 -9.34 -0.48 11.19
C ALA A 13 -9.53 -0.98 12.61
N ASP A 14 -8.67 -1.89 13.03
CA ASP A 14 -8.57 -2.34 14.40
C ASP A 14 -7.30 -1.76 15.05
N PHE A 15 -7.32 -1.49 16.35
CA PHE A 15 -6.13 -1.04 17.08
C PHE A 15 -4.99 -2.05 16.94
N LEU A 16 -3.80 -1.58 16.62
CA LEU A 16 -2.61 -2.43 16.61
C LEU A 16 -2.25 -2.88 18.05
N ASP A 17 -2.02 -1.92 18.91
CA ASP A 17 -1.90 -2.07 20.37
C ASP A 17 -2.09 -0.68 21.00
N LYS A 18 -3.25 -0.47 21.62
CA LYS A 18 -3.64 0.85 22.14
C LYS A 18 -2.75 1.34 23.28
N GLU A 19 -2.24 0.42 24.11
CA GLU A 19 -1.39 0.77 25.25
C GLU A 19 0.01 1.18 24.79
N THR A 20 0.54 0.50 23.77
CA THR A 20 1.89 0.74 23.24
C THR A 20 1.93 1.87 22.23
N TYR A 21 0.98 1.89 21.29
CA TYR A 21 1.03 2.80 20.10
C TYR A 21 -0.06 3.87 20.12
N GLY A 22 -0.99 3.85 21.07
CA GLY A 22 -2.09 4.80 21.12
C GLY A 22 -3.09 4.58 19.98
N TYR A 23 -3.41 5.65 19.26
CA TYR A 23 -4.40 5.62 18.17
C TYR A 23 -3.77 5.25 16.82
N VAL A 24 -3.10 4.11 16.79
CA VAL A 24 -2.54 3.49 15.58
C VAL A 24 -3.29 2.19 15.32
N GLY A 25 -3.59 1.90 14.06
CA GLY A 25 -4.33 0.72 13.67
C GLY A 25 -3.88 0.09 12.37
N ASP A 26 -4.35 -1.13 12.16
CA ASP A 26 -4.24 -1.86 10.91
C ASP A 26 -5.60 -1.92 10.21
N VAL A 27 -5.56 -1.94 8.87
CA VAL A 27 -6.77 -2.04 8.06
C VAL A 27 -7.44 -3.39 8.27
N SER A 28 -8.69 -3.38 8.73
CA SER A 28 -9.50 -4.59 8.86
C SER A 28 -10.49 -4.77 7.71
N HIS A 29 -10.93 -3.68 7.08
CA HIS A 29 -11.86 -3.76 5.95
C HIS A 29 -11.84 -2.51 5.07
N ILE A 30 -11.92 -2.70 3.75
CA ILE A 30 -12.11 -1.63 2.74
C ILE A 30 -13.50 -1.76 2.14
N GLN A 31 -14.27 -0.69 2.15
CA GLN A 31 -15.59 -0.63 1.51
C GLN A 31 -15.46 -0.37 0.00
N THR A 32 -15.11 -1.41 -0.77
CA THR A 32 -14.87 -1.31 -2.21
C THR A 32 -16.06 -0.74 -3.00
N PRO A 33 -17.34 -1.03 -2.68
CA PRO A 33 -18.45 -0.50 -3.45
C PRO A 33 -18.50 1.02 -3.53
N ILE A 34 -18.00 1.72 -2.50
CA ILE A 34 -17.92 3.19 -2.49
C ILE A 34 -16.85 3.66 -3.47
N LEU A 35 -15.69 3.02 -3.46
CA LEU A 35 -14.58 3.36 -4.34
C LEU A 35 -14.93 3.04 -5.80
N GLU A 36 -15.50 1.88 -6.06
CA GLU A 36 -15.97 1.45 -7.38
C GLU A 36 -16.98 2.44 -7.95
N GLN A 37 -18.00 2.82 -7.16
CA GLN A 37 -18.98 3.81 -7.57
C GLN A 37 -18.36 5.16 -7.91
N MET A 38 -17.34 5.60 -7.15
CA MET A 38 -16.61 6.84 -7.47
C MET A 38 -15.88 6.72 -8.80
N LEU A 39 -15.16 5.62 -9.02
CA LEU A 39 -14.43 5.35 -10.27
C LEU A 39 -15.35 5.25 -11.47
N ASP A 40 -16.49 4.55 -11.35
CA ASP A 40 -17.51 4.44 -12.41
C ASP A 40 -18.09 5.80 -12.79
N ASN A 41 -18.17 6.73 -11.85
CA ASN A 41 -18.57 8.12 -12.09
C ASN A 41 -17.39 9.03 -12.51
N GLN A 42 -16.26 8.48 -12.91
CA GLN A 42 -15.06 9.20 -13.34
C GLN A 42 -14.49 10.17 -12.27
N MET A 43 -14.75 9.87 -10.99
CA MET A 43 -14.15 10.57 -9.86
C MET A 43 -12.86 9.89 -9.45
N LEU A 44 -11.85 10.69 -9.08
CA LEU A 44 -10.59 10.19 -8.50
C LEU A 44 -10.71 10.14 -6.98
N PRO A 45 -10.79 8.96 -6.35
CA PRO A 45 -10.78 8.85 -4.90
C PRO A 45 -9.41 9.25 -4.33
N VAL A 46 -9.39 10.13 -3.33
CA VAL A 46 -8.19 10.47 -2.56
C VAL A 46 -8.44 10.09 -1.10
N LEU A 47 -7.67 9.16 -0.59
CA LEU A 47 -7.80 8.62 0.77
C LEU A 47 -6.67 9.15 1.64
N ALA A 48 -7.03 9.70 2.81
CA ALA A 48 -6.05 9.93 3.87
C ALA A 48 -5.69 8.59 4.54
N SER A 49 -4.48 8.47 5.11
CA SER A 49 -4.05 7.28 5.84
C SER A 49 -4.67 7.20 7.24
N ILE A 50 -6.01 7.19 7.28
CA ILE A 50 -6.84 7.14 8.48
C ILE A 50 -7.89 6.05 8.31
N GLY A 51 -8.02 5.20 9.34
CA GLY A 51 -9.11 4.24 9.48
C GLY A 51 -9.99 4.59 10.68
N TYR A 52 -11.11 3.90 10.79
CA TYR A 52 -12.04 4.04 11.91
C TYR A 52 -12.23 2.70 12.62
N SER A 53 -12.13 2.69 13.95
CA SER A 53 -12.50 1.54 14.75
C SER A 53 -14.03 1.31 14.71
N LYS A 54 -14.46 0.16 15.21
CA LYS A 54 -15.90 -0.16 15.36
C LYS A 54 -16.60 0.82 16.30
N GLU A 55 -15.89 1.30 17.31
CA GLU A 55 -16.36 2.29 18.28
C GLU A 55 -16.39 3.71 17.75
N GLY A 56 -15.69 3.96 16.63
CA GLY A 56 -15.67 5.23 15.94
C GLY A 56 -14.43 6.07 16.17
N ASP A 57 -13.43 5.53 16.82
CA ASP A 57 -12.12 6.18 16.97
C ASP A 57 -11.42 6.31 15.63
N MET A 58 -10.77 7.44 15.39
CA MET A 58 -9.89 7.63 14.25
C MET A 58 -8.51 7.06 14.58
N LEU A 59 -8.03 6.17 13.69
CA LEU A 59 -6.75 5.50 13.84
C LEU A 59 -5.81 5.92 12.70
N ASN A 60 -4.58 6.24 13.06
CA ASN A 60 -3.51 6.46 12.10
C ASN A 60 -3.11 5.11 11.49
N ILE A 61 -3.09 5.04 10.16
CA ILE A 61 -2.70 3.85 9.40
C ILE A 61 -1.39 4.17 8.67
N ASN A 62 -0.47 3.22 8.59
CA ASN A 62 0.69 3.36 7.71
C ASN A 62 0.21 3.49 6.26
N ALA A 63 0.70 4.51 5.53
CA ALA A 63 0.21 4.84 4.20
C ALA A 63 0.47 3.72 3.17
N ASP A 64 1.63 3.05 3.24
CA ASP A 64 1.96 1.93 2.35
C ASP A 64 1.03 0.74 2.62
N TYR A 65 0.72 0.46 3.89
CA TYR A 65 -0.23 -0.61 4.26
C TYR A 65 -1.65 -0.30 3.82
N LEU A 66 -2.10 0.96 3.96
CA LEU A 66 -3.41 1.34 3.43
C LEU A 66 -3.47 1.21 1.92
N ALA A 67 -2.45 1.70 1.19
CA ALA A 67 -2.39 1.60 -0.26
C ALA A 67 -2.42 0.14 -0.74
N THR A 68 -1.66 -0.73 -0.07
CA THR A 68 -1.66 -2.17 -0.30
C THR A 68 -3.05 -2.79 -0.06
N ALA A 69 -3.69 -2.48 1.08
CA ALA A 69 -5.01 -3.01 1.41
C ALA A 69 -6.07 -2.59 0.37
N VAL A 70 -6.03 -1.33 -0.07
CA VAL A 70 -6.93 -0.81 -1.12
C VAL A 70 -6.66 -1.50 -2.46
N ALA A 71 -5.39 -1.65 -2.85
CA ALA A 71 -5.02 -2.29 -4.11
C ALA A 71 -5.48 -3.76 -4.16
N ILE A 72 -5.29 -4.51 -3.07
CA ILE A 72 -5.74 -5.90 -2.96
C ILE A 72 -7.28 -5.96 -3.02
N ALA A 73 -7.97 -5.13 -2.23
CA ALA A 73 -9.43 -5.13 -2.16
C ALA A 73 -10.09 -4.81 -3.51
N LEU A 74 -9.46 -3.95 -4.33
CA LEU A 74 -9.95 -3.57 -5.66
C LEU A 74 -9.42 -4.47 -6.79
N ASN A 75 -8.63 -5.52 -6.49
CA ASN A 75 -7.92 -6.33 -7.50
C ASN A 75 -7.18 -5.44 -8.51
N ALA A 76 -6.43 -4.47 -8.02
CA ALA A 76 -5.76 -3.49 -8.85
C ALA A 76 -4.77 -4.14 -9.82
N LYS A 77 -4.70 -3.64 -11.04
CA LYS A 77 -3.70 -4.10 -12.01
C LYS A 77 -2.30 -3.66 -11.63
N LYS A 78 -2.19 -2.48 -11.01
CA LYS A 78 -0.91 -1.88 -10.61
C LYS A 78 -1.10 -1.04 -9.35
N LEU A 79 -0.16 -1.16 -8.42
CA LEU A 79 0.04 -0.27 -7.29
C LEU A 79 1.36 0.48 -7.50
N VAL A 80 1.39 1.79 -7.22
CA VAL A 80 2.63 2.57 -7.22
C VAL A 80 2.91 3.03 -5.80
N LEU A 81 4.01 2.58 -5.22
CA LEU A 81 4.54 3.05 -3.95
C LEU A 81 5.61 4.10 -4.21
N MET A 82 5.24 5.37 -4.07
CA MET A 82 6.17 6.47 -4.26
C MET A 82 7.14 6.58 -3.08
N THR A 83 8.41 6.83 -3.39
CA THR A 83 9.49 6.96 -2.42
C THR A 83 10.48 8.04 -2.89
N ASP A 84 11.45 8.37 -2.06
CA ASP A 84 12.53 9.33 -2.36
C ASP A 84 13.69 8.74 -3.17
N VAL A 85 13.61 7.45 -3.50
CA VAL A 85 14.62 6.77 -4.33
C VAL A 85 14.03 6.33 -5.66
N LYS A 86 14.87 6.25 -6.70
CA LYS A 86 14.44 5.88 -8.05
C LYS A 86 13.97 4.42 -8.19
N GLY A 87 14.28 3.58 -7.22
CA GLY A 87 13.98 2.15 -7.21
C GLY A 87 15.01 1.39 -6.39
N VAL A 88 15.02 0.07 -6.53
CA VAL A 88 16.05 -0.80 -5.97
C VAL A 88 17.33 -0.69 -6.79
N LEU A 89 18.45 -0.34 -6.17
CA LEU A 89 19.72 -0.19 -6.84
C LEU A 89 20.57 -1.47 -6.74
N GLU A 90 21.06 -1.93 -7.86
CA GLU A 90 22.09 -2.96 -7.96
C GLU A 90 23.28 -2.40 -8.76
N ASN A 91 24.48 -2.41 -8.17
CA ASN A 91 25.71 -1.86 -8.80
C ASN A 91 25.57 -0.39 -9.26
N GLY A 92 24.70 0.39 -8.62
CA GLY A 92 24.46 1.81 -8.95
C GLY A 92 23.39 2.04 -10.03
N GLU A 93 22.84 0.99 -10.62
CA GLU A 93 21.74 1.04 -11.58
C GLU A 93 20.43 0.60 -10.96
N VAL A 94 19.31 1.16 -11.42
CA VAL A 94 17.97 0.76 -10.96
C VAL A 94 17.61 -0.58 -11.59
N LEU A 95 17.21 -1.56 -10.77
CA LEU A 95 16.63 -2.79 -11.27
C LEU A 95 15.27 -2.52 -11.92
N ASP A 96 15.08 -2.94 -13.14
CA ASP A 96 13.80 -2.78 -13.86
C ASP A 96 12.69 -3.59 -13.20
N SER A 97 13.00 -4.82 -12.77
CA SER A 97 12.03 -5.71 -12.12
C SER A 97 12.69 -6.60 -11.08
N LEU A 98 11.86 -7.09 -10.15
CA LEU A 98 12.24 -8.04 -9.13
C LEU A 98 11.07 -9.01 -8.90
N THR A 99 11.33 -10.29 -9.02
CA THR A 99 10.32 -11.31 -8.71
C THR A 99 10.29 -11.64 -7.22
N SER A 100 9.18 -12.20 -6.76
CA SER A 100 9.03 -12.66 -5.39
C SER A 100 10.10 -13.71 -5.00
N LYS A 101 10.63 -14.47 -5.96
CA LYS A 101 11.67 -15.46 -5.72
C LYS A 101 13.06 -14.83 -5.55
N GLU A 102 13.35 -13.81 -6.33
CA GLU A 102 14.65 -13.12 -6.30
C GLU A 102 14.81 -12.23 -5.05
N PHE A 103 13.71 -11.84 -4.43
CA PHE A 103 13.72 -10.94 -3.27
C PHE A 103 14.64 -11.42 -2.14
N GLN A 104 14.51 -12.69 -1.73
CA GLN A 104 15.35 -13.23 -0.66
C GLN A 104 16.83 -13.28 -1.07
N GLU A 105 17.11 -13.67 -2.31
CA GLU A 105 18.49 -13.73 -2.82
C GLU A 105 19.14 -12.33 -2.81
N LYS A 106 18.39 -11.29 -3.14
CA LYS A 106 18.88 -9.90 -3.12
C LYS A 106 19.12 -9.36 -1.71
N ILE A 107 18.36 -9.81 -0.72
CA ILE A 107 18.66 -9.52 0.71
C ILE A 107 19.96 -10.22 1.12
N ASP A 108 20.11 -11.53 0.82
CA ASP A 108 21.27 -12.31 1.21
C ASP A 108 22.56 -11.79 0.56
N GLN A 109 22.47 -11.21 -0.64
CA GLN A 109 23.55 -10.55 -1.35
C GLN A 109 23.84 -9.12 -0.82
N GLY A 110 23.03 -8.59 0.10
CA GLY A 110 23.19 -7.24 0.64
C GLY A 110 22.83 -6.10 -0.33
N ILE A 111 22.10 -6.41 -1.40
CA ILE A 111 21.59 -5.43 -2.38
C ILE A 111 20.38 -4.70 -1.80
N ILE A 112 19.45 -5.44 -1.20
CA ILE A 112 18.30 -4.89 -0.49
C ILE A 112 18.64 -4.81 0.99
N THR A 113 18.65 -3.59 1.55
CA THR A 113 19.06 -3.35 2.93
C THR A 113 18.15 -2.34 3.64
N GLY A 114 18.24 -2.32 4.98
CA GLY A 114 17.61 -1.30 5.82
C GLY A 114 16.10 -1.14 5.60
N GLY A 115 15.64 0.10 5.48
CA GLY A 115 14.22 0.44 5.31
C GLY A 115 13.58 -0.02 4.00
N MET A 116 14.39 -0.44 3.00
CA MET A 116 13.88 -0.97 1.75
C MET A 116 13.32 -2.39 1.90
N ILE A 117 13.86 -3.19 2.82
CA ILE A 117 13.42 -4.57 3.08
C ILE A 117 11.91 -4.63 3.35
N PRO A 118 11.34 -3.96 4.38
CA PRO A 118 9.92 -4.05 4.67
C PRO A 118 9.04 -3.47 3.54
N LYS A 119 9.54 -2.50 2.78
CA LYS A 119 8.80 -1.94 1.63
C LYS A 119 8.67 -2.95 0.50
N ILE A 120 9.76 -3.64 0.14
CA ILE A 120 9.73 -4.66 -0.91
C ILE A 120 8.97 -5.92 -0.43
N GLU A 121 9.14 -6.31 0.83
CA GLU A 121 8.37 -7.41 1.42
C GLU A 121 6.86 -7.16 1.33
N SER A 122 6.42 -5.94 1.67
CA SER A 122 5.03 -5.53 1.50
C SER A 122 4.58 -5.57 0.04
N ALA A 123 5.43 -5.13 -0.90
CA ALA A 123 5.15 -5.18 -2.33
C ALA A 123 5.05 -6.62 -2.86
N VAL A 124 5.95 -7.50 -2.45
CA VAL A 124 5.91 -8.94 -2.78
C VAL A 124 4.62 -9.58 -2.27
N ASN A 125 4.28 -9.35 -1.00
CA ASN A 125 3.03 -9.85 -0.42
C ASN A 125 1.79 -9.32 -1.17
N THR A 126 1.84 -8.08 -1.62
CA THR A 126 0.77 -7.44 -2.42
C THR A 126 0.57 -8.14 -3.75
N VAL A 127 1.65 -8.45 -4.46
CA VAL A 127 1.60 -9.19 -5.74
C VAL A 127 1.12 -10.62 -5.52
N LEU A 128 1.59 -11.30 -4.48
CA LEU A 128 1.14 -12.64 -4.12
C LEU A 128 -0.35 -12.67 -3.73
N ALA A 129 -0.89 -11.56 -3.24
CA ALA A 129 -2.31 -11.41 -2.94
C ALA A 129 -3.18 -11.10 -4.18
N GLY A 130 -2.59 -11.02 -5.39
CA GLY A 130 -3.30 -10.91 -6.66
C GLY A 130 -3.22 -9.56 -7.37
N VAL A 131 -2.52 -8.57 -6.82
CA VAL A 131 -2.21 -7.33 -7.54
C VAL A 131 -1.21 -7.63 -8.64
N GLY A 132 -1.45 -7.17 -9.87
CA GLY A 132 -0.65 -7.58 -11.04
C GLY A 132 0.80 -7.09 -10.98
N GLU A 133 1.05 -5.90 -10.45
CA GLU A 133 2.37 -5.28 -10.37
C GLU A 133 2.41 -4.28 -9.21
N VAL A 134 3.54 -4.19 -8.49
CA VAL A 134 3.83 -3.06 -7.60
C VAL A 134 5.08 -2.34 -8.07
N LEU A 135 4.94 -1.09 -8.49
CA LEU A 135 6.07 -0.23 -8.87
C LEU A 135 6.57 0.54 -7.64
N ILE A 136 7.88 0.50 -7.40
CA ILE A 136 8.55 1.29 -6.36
C ILE A 136 9.48 2.29 -7.04
N GLY A 137 9.27 3.58 -6.84
CA GLY A 137 10.08 4.63 -7.47
C GLY A 137 9.74 6.04 -7.02
N ASP A 138 10.45 7.01 -7.55
CA ASP A 138 10.28 8.44 -7.25
C ASP A 138 9.24 9.13 -8.17
N ASN A 139 8.63 8.37 -9.07
CA ASN A 139 7.60 8.85 -10.00
C ASN A 139 6.62 7.72 -10.36
N LEU A 140 5.57 8.04 -11.15
CA LEU A 140 4.48 7.12 -11.49
C LEU A 140 4.81 6.14 -12.63
N VAL A 141 5.96 6.28 -13.28
CA VAL A 141 6.26 5.61 -14.56
C VAL A 141 7.47 4.69 -14.48
N THR A 142 8.54 5.15 -13.82
CA THR A 142 9.82 4.44 -13.75
C THR A 142 10.16 4.06 -12.31
N GLY A 143 10.88 2.97 -12.16
CA GLY A 143 11.25 2.41 -10.86
C GLY A 143 11.52 0.92 -10.97
N THR A 144 11.47 0.21 -9.86
CA THR A 144 11.56 -1.25 -9.82
C THR A 144 10.16 -1.85 -9.75
N SER A 145 9.80 -2.67 -10.74
CA SER A 145 8.52 -3.40 -10.76
C SER A 145 8.65 -4.72 -10.00
N ILE A 146 7.85 -4.88 -8.95
CA ILE A 146 7.71 -6.16 -8.26
C ILE A 146 6.60 -6.95 -8.94
N ILE A 147 6.93 -8.18 -9.35
CA ILE A 147 6.05 -9.09 -10.07
C ILE A 147 6.07 -10.49 -9.47
N SER A 148 5.07 -11.31 -9.79
CA SER A 148 4.96 -12.70 -9.31
C SER A 148 5.94 -13.67 -10.00
#